data_6267a8320835a0e99bdfc7a84d671227
#
_entry.id   6267a8320835a0e99bdfc7a84d671227
#
_cell.length_a   1.000
_cell.length_b   1.000
_cell.length_c   1.000
_cell.angle_alpha   90.00
_cell.angle_beta   90.00
_cell.angle_gamma   90.00
#
_symmetry.space_group_name_H-M   'P 1'
#
loop_
_entity.id
_entity.type
_entity.pdbx_description
1 polymer ?
#
loop_
_entity_poly.entity_id
_entity_poly.type
_entity_poly.pdbx_seq_one_letter_code
_entity_poly.pdbx_strand_id
1 'polypeptide(L)'
;YRCHPKIINFCNQKFYHGQLIVMTKDHDEPGVLTMYRTIAGNHARGHLNQRQIDVIQQEVLPRLHQQNFQSIGIITPYRDQVTAIRKQLGDTYEVDTVHKFQGREQDAIILTSVDNVITDFVDDPHMLNVAVSRAVHSLAVVTSQDPRNDRTNYGDLMRYIEYNNFEVIQSHVYSVFDMLYQGYAEQRKIYLQKHKRVSEYDSENLMYALIQEVLSEEAFSSIGCAIHVSLAALVKSYESLTKEERQYARNPLTHVDFLLFNQMDKQPVLAIEVDGTGFHEAGSKQAARDMKKNSILEKCTVPLLRLRTDGSGEKEKIRNALKRE
;
A
#
# COMPACT_ATOMS: atom_id res chain seq x y z
N TYR A 1 -28.16 19.01 8.59
CA TYR A 1 -27.11 18.14 8.05
C TYR A 1 -27.73 17.03 7.21
N ARG A 2 -27.11 16.70 6.08
CA ARG A 2 -27.54 15.60 5.17
C ARG A 2 -26.86 14.26 5.53
N CYS A 3 -25.90 14.31 6.42
CA CYS A 3 -25.13 13.17 6.88
C CYS A 3 -26.02 12.16 7.63
N HIS A 4 -25.75 10.87 7.47
CA HIS A 4 -26.45 9.80 8.15
C HIS A 4 -26.38 9.93 9.68
N PRO A 5 -27.47 9.64 10.43
CA PRO A 5 -27.52 9.84 11.89
C PRO A 5 -26.37 9.13 12.63
N LYS A 6 -26.06 7.90 12.29
CA LYS A 6 -24.97 7.10 12.89
C LYS A 6 -23.59 7.77 12.75
N ILE A 7 -23.37 8.53 11.67
CA ILE A 7 -22.09 9.23 11.42
C ILE A 7 -22.09 10.59 12.14
N ILE A 8 -23.10 11.43 11.89
CA ILE A 8 -23.13 12.79 12.42
C ILE A 8 -23.28 12.84 13.94
N ASN A 9 -23.82 11.79 14.56
CA ASN A 9 -23.99 11.72 16.00
C ASN A 9 -22.64 11.71 16.75
N PHE A 10 -21.58 11.15 16.15
CA PHE A 10 -20.22 11.32 16.68
C PHE A 10 -19.85 12.81 16.78
N CYS A 11 -20.00 13.55 15.69
CA CYS A 11 -19.72 14.99 15.69
C CYS A 11 -20.62 15.74 16.66
N ASN A 12 -21.90 15.39 16.71
CA ASN A 12 -22.87 16.01 17.59
C ASN A 12 -22.49 15.88 19.06
N GLN A 13 -22.12 14.68 19.51
CA GLN A 13 -21.70 14.44 20.87
C GLN A 13 -20.36 15.09 21.19
N LYS A 14 -19.37 14.96 20.29
CA LYS A 14 -18.01 15.39 20.57
C LYS A 14 -17.79 16.90 20.44
N PHE A 15 -18.38 17.55 19.42
CA PHE A 15 -18.07 18.92 19.05
C PHE A 15 -19.23 19.90 19.28
N TYR A 16 -20.47 19.41 19.33
CA TYR A 16 -21.67 20.26 19.41
C TYR A 16 -22.52 20.01 20.67
N HIS A 17 -22.01 19.28 21.65
CA HIS A 17 -22.68 19.01 22.93
C HIS A 17 -24.11 18.47 22.81
N GLY A 18 -24.40 17.69 21.76
CA GLY A 18 -25.71 17.14 21.49
C GLY A 18 -26.73 18.14 20.92
N GLN A 19 -26.32 19.35 20.54
CA GLN A 19 -27.22 20.42 20.12
C GLN A 19 -27.58 20.40 18.63
N LEU A 20 -26.96 19.54 17.81
CA LEU A 20 -27.32 19.44 16.40
C LEU A 20 -28.69 18.79 16.22
N ILE A 21 -29.52 19.41 15.42
CA ILE A 21 -30.79 18.83 14.97
C ILE A 21 -30.47 17.97 13.73
N VAL A 22 -30.56 16.65 13.88
CA VAL A 22 -30.36 15.69 12.79
C VAL A 22 -31.68 15.47 12.09
N MET A 23 -31.77 15.85 10.81
CA MET A 23 -33.00 15.78 9.98
C MET A 23 -33.09 14.50 9.16
N THR A 24 -32.01 13.76 9.05
CA THR A 24 -31.93 12.47 8.34
C THR A 24 -32.44 11.34 9.21
N LYS A 25 -32.91 10.26 8.58
CA LYS A 25 -33.42 9.06 9.26
C LYS A 25 -32.44 7.91 9.06
N ASP A 26 -32.37 7.05 10.06
CA ASP A 26 -31.70 5.76 9.99
C ASP A 26 -32.73 4.69 9.59
N HIS A 27 -32.42 3.90 8.58
CA HIS A 27 -33.25 2.79 8.11
C HIS A 27 -32.52 1.45 8.30
N ASP A 28 -31.56 1.41 9.22
CA ASP A 28 -30.70 0.25 9.50
C ASP A 28 -29.86 -0.20 8.30
N GLU A 29 -29.44 0.74 7.48
CA GLU A 29 -28.54 0.47 6.35
C GLU A 29 -27.21 -0.15 6.83
N PRO A 30 -26.72 -1.22 6.17
CA PRO A 30 -25.46 -1.82 6.54
C PRO A 30 -24.26 -0.97 6.06
N GLY A 31 -23.15 -1.02 6.79
CA GLY A 31 -21.88 -0.40 6.36
C GLY A 31 -21.88 1.12 6.38
N VAL A 32 -22.77 1.75 7.16
CA VAL A 32 -22.83 3.22 7.29
C VAL A 32 -21.54 3.77 7.90
N LEU A 33 -21.00 3.09 8.91
CA LEU A 33 -19.76 3.48 9.57
C LEU A 33 -18.91 2.21 9.76
N THR A 34 -17.77 2.16 9.10
CA THR A 34 -16.88 1.00 9.10
C THR A 34 -15.46 1.45 9.38
N MET A 35 -14.74 0.71 10.21
CA MET A 35 -13.32 0.93 10.47
C MET A 35 -12.49 -0.23 9.90
N TYR A 36 -11.46 0.10 9.12
CA TYR A 36 -10.46 -0.84 8.62
C TYR A 36 -9.16 -0.60 9.38
N ARG A 37 -8.70 -1.62 10.08
CA ARG A 37 -7.41 -1.62 10.78
C ARG A 37 -6.37 -2.32 9.93
N THR A 38 -5.28 -1.61 9.60
CA THR A 38 -4.15 -2.24 8.91
C THR A 38 -3.46 -3.24 9.85
N ILE A 39 -2.74 -4.20 9.26
CA ILE A 39 -1.84 -5.08 10.02
C ILE A 39 -0.87 -4.23 10.87
N ALA A 40 -0.53 -4.72 12.05
CA ALA A 40 0.41 -4.07 12.95
C ALA A 40 1.78 -3.88 12.26
N GLY A 41 2.37 -2.70 12.41
CA GLY A 41 3.66 -2.34 11.83
C GLY A 41 3.78 -0.85 11.60
N ASN A 42 5.01 -0.37 11.45
CA ASN A 42 5.26 1.03 11.13
C ASN A 42 5.24 1.24 9.61
N HIS A 43 4.05 1.37 9.03
CA HIS A 43 3.87 1.52 7.58
C HIS A 43 3.97 2.96 7.10
N ALA A 44 3.81 3.95 8.00
CA ALA A 44 3.97 5.36 7.65
C ALA A 44 5.44 5.70 7.35
N ARG A 45 5.67 6.46 6.30
CA ARG A 45 6.97 6.98 5.88
C ARG A 45 6.81 8.46 5.55
N GLY A 46 7.23 9.33 6.48
CA GLY A 46 6.88 10.74 6.38
C GLY A 46 5.36 10.92 6.30
N HIS A 47 4.89 11.63 5.30
CA HIS A 47 3.46 11.92 5.08
C HIS A 47 2.77 10.92 4.13
N LEU A 48 3.30 9.70 4.02
CA LEU A 48 2.81 8.66 3.14
C LEU A 48 2.65 7.33 3.88
N ASN A 49 1.54 6.64 3.66
CA ASN A 49 1.29 5.29 4.13
C ASN A 49 0.74 4.44 2.98
N GLN A 50 1.64 3.72 2.30
CA GLN A 50 1.29 2.89 1.17
C GLN A 50 0.33 1.76 1.57
N ARG A 51 0.47 1.21 2.79
CA ARG A 51 -0.42 0.14 3.27
C ARG A 51 -1.87 0.60 3.36
N GLN A 52 -2.13 1.82 3.83
CA GLN A 52 -3.49 2.35 3.87
C GLN A 52 -4.05 2.56 2.45
N ILE A 53 -3.22 2.97 1.49
CA ILE A 53 -3.65 3.06 0.07
C ILE A 53 -4.02 1.69 -0.48
N ASP A 54 -3.22 0.67 -0.20
CA ASP A 54 -3.47 -0.69 -0.67
C ASP A 54 -4.76 -1.28 -0.05
N VAL A 55 -5.01 -1.01 1.24
CA VAL A 55 -6.28 -1.37 1.92
C VAL A 55 -7.46 -0.66 1.27
N ILE A 56 -7.34 0.63 0.97
CA ILE A 56 -8.38 1.37 0.27
C ILE A 56 -8.70 0.72 -1.07
N GLN A 57 -7.68 0.39 -1.85
CA GLN A 57 -7.84 -0.18 -3.19
C GLN A 57 -8.40 -1.61 -3.16
N GLN A 58 -7.90 -2.46 -2.26
CA GLN A 58 -8.16 -3.90 -2.28
C GLN A 58 -9.40 -4.30 -1.47
N GLU A 59 -9.76 -3.54 -0.42
CA GLU A 59 -10.83 -3.91 0.50
C GLU A 59 -11.96 -2.87 0.56
N VAL A 60 -11.62 -1.58 0.71
CA VAL A 60 -12.64 -0.53 0.94
C VAL A 60 -13.43 -0.24 -0.34
N LEU A 61 -12.74 0.12 -1.42
CA LEU A 61 -13.39 0.49 -2.69
C LEU A 61 -14.25 -0.63 -3.29
N PRO A 62 -13.81 -1.91 -3.34
CA PRO A 62 -14.66 -2.99 -3.85
C PRO A 62 -15.96 -3.12 -3.07
N ARG A 63 -15.92 -2.92 -1.75
CA ARG A 63 -17.11 -2.97 -0.91
C ARG A 63 -18.04 -1.78 -1.14
N LEU A 64 -17.52 -0.55 -1.23
CA LEU A 64 -18.32 0.64 -1.50
C LEU A 64 -18.96 0.57 -2.90
N HIS A 65 -18.28 0.00 -3.88
CA HIS A 65 -18.86 -0.22 -5.22
C HIS A 65 -20.06 -1.18 -5.19
N GLN A 66 -20.04 -2.20 -4.33
CA GLN A 66 -21.18 -3.11 -4.16
C GLN A 66 -22.40 -2.41 -3.56
N GLN A 67 -22.23 -1.29 -2.86
CA GLN A 67 -23.28 -0.48 -2.28
C GLN A 67 -23.87 0.56 -3.26
N ASN A 68 -23.33 0.63 -4.50
CA ASN A 68 -23.79 1.48 -5.60
C ASN A 68 -23.83 2.98 -5.29
N PHE A 69 -22.91 3.51 -4.47
CA PHE A 69 -22.79 4.95 -4.24
C PHE A 69 -22.44 5.69 -5.54
N GLN A 70 -23.05 6.86 -5.75
CA GLN A 70 -22.83 7.68 -6.95
C GLN A 70 -21.50 8.47 -6.87
N SER A 71 -21.11 8.81 -5.66
CA SER A 71 -19.89 9.58 -5.42
C SER A 71 -19.11 9.03 -4.24
N ILE A 72 -17.79 8.85 -4.42
CA ILE A 72 -16.85 8.40 -3.40
C ILE A 72 -15.72 9.41 -3.30
N GLY A 73 -15.52 9.96 -2.11
CA GLY A 73 -14.42 10.86 -1.79
C GLY A 73 -13.39 10.20 -0.88
N ILE A 74 -12.12 10.55 -1.05
CA ILE A 74 -11.02 10.08 -0.18
C ILE A 74 -10.39 11.29 0.47
N ILE A 75 -10.44 11.34 1.80
CA ILE A 75 -9.90 12.44 2.61
C ILE A 75 -8.66 11.95 3.35
N THR A 76 -7.60 12.72 3.26
CA THR A 76 -6.32 12.45 3.93
C THR A 76 -5.74 13.75 4.53
N PRO A 77 -4.94 13.68 5.61
CA PRO A 77 -4.33 14.87 6.18
C PRO A 77 -3.21 15.47 5.32
N TYR A 78 -2.54 14.66 4.47
CA TYR A 78 -1.30 15.05 3.81
C TYR A 78 -1.39 15.03 2.28
N ARG A 79 -0.75 16.03 1.64
CA ARG A 79 -0.69 16.15 0.18
C ARG A 79 0.09 15.00 -0.50
N ASP A 80 1.12 14.48 0.16
CA ASP A 80 1.91 13.37 -0.38
C ASP A 80 1.05 12.12 -0.54
N GLN A 81 0.17 11.87 0.45
CA GLN A 81 -0.81 10.79 0.38
C GLN A 81 -1.83 11.03 -0.74
N VAL A 82 -2.33 12.28 -0.91
CA VAL A 82 -3.21 12.64 -2.05
C VAL A 82 -2.55 12.30 -3.38
N THR A 83 -1.30 12.71 -3.55
CA THR A 83 -0.53 12.47 -4.79
C THR A 83 -0.35 10.98 -5.06
N ALA A 84 -0.02 10.21 -4.02
CA ALA A 84 0.17 8.77 -4.14
C ALA A 84 -1.13 8.03 -4.45
N ILE A 85 -2.24 8.40 -3.80
CA ILE A 85 -3.57 7.82 -4.07
C ILE A 85 -3.97 8.10 -5.53
N ARG A 86 -3.85 9.34 -6.00
CA ARG A 86 -4.17 9.70 -7.40
C ARG A 86 -3.30 8.94 -8.40
N LYS A 87 -2.01 8.79 -8.10
CA LYS A 87 -1.09 8.01 -8.96
C LYS A 87 -1.52 6.55 -9.07
N GLN A 88 -2.05 5.95 -7.99
CA GLN A 88 -2.39 4.53 -7.94
C GLN A 88 -3.82 4.25 -8.45
N LEU A 89 -4.78 5.12 -8.11
CA LEU A 89 -6.21 4.92 -8.42
C LEU A 89 -6.69 5.72 -9.64
N GLY A 90 -5.86 6.62 -10.19
CA GLY A 90 -6.25 7.55 -11.24
C GLY A 90 -7.17 8.67 -10.74
N ASP A 91 -7.85 9.34 -11.65
CA ASP A 91 -8.72 10.49 -11.39
C ASP A 91 -10.21 10.10 -11.21
N THR A 92 -10.48 8.82 -10.97
CA THR A 92 -11.85 8.30 -10.83
C THR A 92 -12.55 8.81 -9.57
N TYR A 93 -11.77 9.07 -8.52
CA TYR A 93 -12.27 9.48 -7.21
C TYR A 93 -11.86 10.90 -6.88
N GLU A 94 -12.71 11.60 -6.11
CA GLU A 94 -12.31 12.88 -5.54
C GLU A 94 -11.39 12.64 -4.35
N VAL A 95 -10.10 12.94 -4.51
CA VAL A 95 -9.07 12.75 -3.48
C VAL A 95 -8.47 14.09 -3.11
N ASP A 96 -8.57 14.52 -1.86
CA ASP A 96 -7.90 15.75 -1.41
C ASP A 96 -7.70 15.78 0.12
N THR A 97 -7.06 16.85 0.57
CA THR A 97 -6.94 17.13 2.01
C THR A 97 -8.25 17.68 2.58
N VAL A 98 -8.41 17.55 3.90
CA VAL A 98 -9.62 17.98 4.62
C VAL A 98 -10.01 19.43 4.27
N HIS A 99 -9.05 20.35 4.22
CA HIS A 99 -9.32 21.76 3.91
C HIS A 99 -9.98 21.98 2.54
N LYS A 100 -9.63 21.18 1.55
CA LYS A 100 -10.18 21.28 0.20
C LYS A 100 -11.53 20.58 0.06
N PHE A 101 -11.86 19.67 0.98
CA PHE A 101 -13.17 19.05 1.08
C PHE A 101 -14.21 19.91 1.80
N GLN A 102 -13.81 21.06 2.36
CA GLN A 102 -14.75 21.95 3.02
C GLN A 102 -15.87 22.41 2.04
N GLY A 103 -17.13 22.16 2.41
CA GLY A 103 -18.29 22.46 1.57
C GLY A 103 -18.65 21.41 0.50
N ARG A 104 -17.87 20.34 0.36
CA ARG A 104 -18.13 19.24 -0.58
C ARG A 104 -18.61 18.01 0.17
N GLU A 105 -19.76 17.47 -0.20
CA GLU A 105 -20.33 16.24 0.35
C GLU A 105 -20.24 15.12 -0.67
N GLN A 106 -20.09 13.89 -0.22
CA GLN A 106 -20.04 12.69 -1.04
C GLN A 106 -20.95 11.63 -0.43
N ASP A 107 -21.48 10.73 -1.25
CA ASP A 107 -22.30 9.62 -0.76
C ASP A 107 -21.50 8.77 0.22
N ALA A 108 -20.26 8.45 -0.14
CA ALA A 108 -19.32 7.75 0.73
C ALA A 108 -17.99 8.51 0.86
N ILE A 109 -17.47 8.57 2.08
CA ILE A 109 -16.15 9.10 2.38
C ILE A 109 -15.25 7.99 2.90
N ILE A 110 -14.04 7.94 2.39
CA ILE A 110 -12.92 7.17 2.96
C ILE A 110 -11.99 8.16 3.67
N LEU A 111 -11.84 8.00 4.98
CA LEU A 111 -10.94 8.80 5.80
C LEU A 111 -9.70 7.97 6.15
N THR A 112 -8.51 8.39 5.71
CA THR A 112 -7.25 7.74 6.02
C THR A 112 -6.43 8.58 6.98
N SER A 113 -5.93 7.98 8.08
CA SER A 113 -5.15 8.68 9.10
C SER A 113 -3.70 8.90 8.70
N VAL A 114 -3.17 8.13 7.77
CA VAL A 114 -1.77 8.08 7.32
C VAL A 114 -0.80 7.66 8.43
N ASP A 115 -0.74 8.43 9.50
CA ASP A 115 0.19 8.23 10.61
C ASP A 115 -0.11 6.93 11.37
N ASN A 116 0.94 6.25 11.83
CA ASN A 116 0.76 5.12 12.74
C ASN A 116 0.43 5.62 14.16
N VAL A 117 1.11 6.66 14.60
CA VAL A 117 0.80 7.42 15.80
C VAL A 117 0.27 8.77 15.38
N ILE A 118 -0.99 9.04 15.72
CA ILE A 118 -1.67 10.28 15.35
C ILE A 118 -0.94 11.46 15.95
N THR A 119 -0.54 12.41 15.10
CA THR A 119 0.13 13.66 15.50
C THR A 119 -0.90 14.75 15.83
N ASP A 120 -0.50 15.77 16.55
CA ASP A 120 -1.37 16.92 16.85
C ASP A 120 -1.94 17.60 15.62
N PHE A 121 -1.19 17.58 14.50
CA PHE A 121 -1.66 18.10 13.21
C PHE A 121 -2.84 17.29 12.65
N VAL A 122 -2.75 15.96 12.72
CA VAL A 122 -3.82 15.08 12.23
C VAL A 122 -4.99 15.04 13.19
N ASP A 123 -4.73 15.23 14.50
CA ASP A 123 -5.73 15.18 15.58
C ASP A 123 -6.51 16.48 15.77
N ASP A 124 -6.38 17.44 14.86
CA ASP A 124 -7.12 18.70 14.93
C ASP A 124 -8.65 18.42 14.94
N PRO A 125 -9.37 18.85 16.01
CA PRO A 125 -10.79 18.55 16.17
C PRO A 125 -11.66 19.18 15.07
N HIS A 126 -11.28 20.33 14.52
CA HIS A 126 -12.02 20.98 13.44
C HIS A 126 -11.85 20.22 12.14
N MET A 127 -10.64 19.74 11.84
CA MET A 127 -10.39 18.91 10.67
C MET A 127 -11.16 17.59 10.74
N LEU A 128 -11.12 16.90 11.89
CA LEU A 128 -11.86 15.66 12.07
C LEU A 128 -13.36 15.86 11.93
N ASN A 129 -13.91 16.92 12.54
CA ASN A 129 -15.33 17.28 12.42
C ASN A 129 -15.73 17.52 10.94
N VAL A 130 -14.92 18.28 10.21
CA VAL A 130 -15.14 18.51 8.77
C VAL A 130 -15.10 17.20 8.00
N ALA A 131 -14.07 16.40 8.18
CA ALA A 131 -13.89 15.15 7.43
C ALA A 131 -15.07 14.18 7.63
N VAL A 132 -15.45 13.93 8.88
CA VAL A 132 -16.56 13.03 9.24
C VAL A 132 -17.88 13.53 8.68
N SER A 133 -18.16 14.84 8.78
CA SER A 133 -19.41 15.44 8.34
C SER A 133 -19.57 15.54 6.80
N ARG A 134 -18.56 15.15 6.01
CA ARG A 134 -18.65 15.11 4.53
C ARG A 134 -19.34 13.87 3.99
N ALA A 135 -19.46 12.82 4.79
CA ALA A 135 -20.10 11.57 4.41
C ALA A 135 -21.60 11.68 4.51
N VAL A 136 -22.31 11.53 3.39
CA VAL A 136 -23.80 11.57 3.38
C VAL A 136 -24.34 10.22 3.87
N HIS A 137 -23.91 9.11 3.29
CA HIS A 137 -24.46 7.78 3.56
C HIS A 137 -23.46 6.83 4.23
N SER A 138 -22.18 6.89 3.90
CA SER A 138 -21.18 5.96 4.43
C SER A 138 -19.85 6.63 4.75
N LEU A 139 -19.25 6.25 5.88
CA LEU A 139 -17.91 6.65 6.28
C LEU A 139 -17.06 5.40 6.55
N ALA A 140 -16.00 5.21 5.78
CA ALA A 140 -14.98 4.20 6.00
C ALA A 140 -13.72 4.84 6.58
N VAL A 141 -13.31 4.44 7.77
CA VAL A 141 -12.10 4.93 8.43
C VAL A 141 -10.99 3.90 8.26
N VAL A 142 -9.86 4.30 7.65
CA VAL A 142 -8.68 3.44 7.48
C VAL A 142 -7.58 3.94 8.41
N THR A 143 -7.17 3.10 9.34
CA THR A 143 -6.23 3.48 10.41
C THR A 143 -5.28 2.35 10.79
N SER A 144 -4.21 2.67 11.51
CA SER A 144 -3.30 1.68 12.11
C SER A 144 -3.82 1.20 13.48
N GLN A 145 -3.29 0.06 13.93
CA GLN A 145 -3.61 -0.52 15.26
C GLN A 145 -2.70 0.00 16.38
N ASP A 146 -2.18 1.21 16.32
CA ASP A 146 -1.30 1.70 17.39
C ASP A 146 -2.12 2.10 18.64
N PRO A 147 -1.91 1.46 19.81
CA PRO A 147 -2.67 1.75 21.02
C PRO A 147 -2.41 3.18 21.57
N ARG A 148 -1.33 3.85 21.15
CA ARG A 148 -1.04 5.23 21.54
C ARG A 148 -2.05 6.23 20.96
N ASN A 149 -2.81 5.83 19.96
CA ASN A 149 -3.87 6.65 19.37
C ASN A 149 -5.13 6.76 20.25
N ASP A 150 -5.26 5.94 21.31
CA ASP A 150 -6.47 5.89 22.13
C ASP A 150 -6.80 7.21 22.86
N ARG A 151 -5.82 8.09 23.05
CA ARG A 151 -6.02 9.39 23.73
C ARG A 151 -6.21 10.57 22.78
N THR A 152 -6.46 10.28 21.51
CA THR A 152 -6.63 11.28 20.45
C THR A 152 -8.12 11.45 20.08
N ASN A 153 -8.44 12.51 19.35
CA ASN A 153 -9.77 12.69 18.76
C ASN A 153 -10.11 11.56 17.78
N TYR A 154 -9.11 11.07 17.02
CA TYR A 154 -9.24 9.86 16.20
C TYR A 154 -9.52 8.64 17.06
N GLY A 155 -8.86 8.51 18.23
CA GLY A 155 -9.15 7.46 19.19
C GLY A 155 -10.59 7.49 19.70
N ASP A 156 -11.13 8.68 19.92
CA ASP A 156 -12.55 8.83 20.27
C ASP A 156 -13.48 8.35 19.15
N LEU A 157 -13.14 8.62 17.89
CA LEU A 157 -13.89 8.10 16.75
C LEU A 157 -13.80 6.57 16.66
N MET A 158 -12.61 6.00 16.87
CA MET A 158 -12.43 4.54 16.89
C MET A 158 -13.25 3.88 18.01
N ARG A 159 -13.20 4.45 19.23
CA ARG A 159 -14.01 3.95 20.37
C ARG A 159 -15.50 4.12 20.14
N TYR A 160 -15.92 5.21 19.50
CA TYR A 160 -17.33 5.41 19.14
C TYR A 160 -17.81 4.31 18.19
N ILE A 161 -16.98 3.93 17.19
CA ILE A 161 -17.28 2.85 16.27
C ILE A 161 -17.43 1.52 17.01
N GLU A 162 -16.47 1.19 17.88
CA GLU A 162 -16.47 -0.06 18.65
C GLU A 162 -17.61 -0.13 19.67
N TYR A 163 -17.82 0.93 20.44
CA TYR A 163 -18.84 0.99 21.48
C TYR A 163 -20.26 0.83 20.91
N ASN A 164 -20.52 1.39 19.75
CA ASN A 164 -21.83 1.27 19.10
C ASN A 164 -21.96 0.02 18.24
N ASN A 165 -21.02 -0.92 18.33
CA ASN A 165 -20.99 -2.16 17.54
C ASN A 165 -21.06 -1.94 16.04
N PHE A 166 -20.48 -0.85 15.53
CA PHE A 166 -20.25 -0.68 14.12
C PHE A 166 -19.15 -1.62 13.65
N GLU A 167 -19.07 -1.82 12.37
CA GLU A 167 -18.21 -2.83 11.80
C GLU A 167 -16.72 -2.46 11.89
N VAL A 168 -15.92 -3.36 12.45
CA VAL A 168 -14.46 -3.27 12.52
C VAL A 168 -13.86 -4.41 11.74
N ILE A 169 -13.14 -4.08 10.67
CA ILE A 169 -12.49 -5.05 9.77
C ILE A 169 -10.99 -5.03 10.04
N GLN A 170 -10.44 -6.19 10.40
CA GLN A 170 -9.00 -6.39 10.40
C GLN A 170 -8.56 -6.66 8.97
N SER A 171 -7.76 -5.78 8.40
CA SER A 171 -7.32 -5.89 7.01
C SER A 171 -6.48 -7.15 6.80
N HIS A 172 -6.72 -7.80 5.67
CA HIS A 172 -5.93 -8.94 5.18
C HIS A 172 -4.80 -8.54 4.23
N VAL A 173 -4.67 -7.23 3.95
CA VAL A 173 -3.60 -6.71 3.10
C VAL A 173 -2.29 -6.75 3.87
N TYR A 174 -1.39 -7.63 3.46
CA TYR A 174 -0.09 -7.86 4.09
C TYR A 174 1.05 -7.90 3.05
N SER A 175 2.28 -7.84 3.55
CA SER A 175 3.51 -7.98 2.80
C SER A 175 4.43 -8.99 3.47
N VAL A 176 5.23 -9.72 2.68
CA VAL A 176 6.32 -10.52 3.24
C VAL A 176 7.32 -9.63 4.00
N PHE A 177 7.43 -8.37 3.62
CA PHE A 177 8.30 -7.39 4.26
C PHE A 177 7.79 -6.88 5.62
N ASP A 178 6.53 -7.16 6.00
CA ASP A 178 6.05 -6.88 7.36
C ASP A 178 6.89 -7.61 8.41
N MET A 179 7.46 -8.76 8.04
CA MET A 179 8.39 -9.49 8.90
C MET A 179 9.69 -8.72 9.23
N LEU A 180 10.00 -7.63 8.52
CA LEU A 180 11.14 -6.77 8.84
C LEU A 180 10.90 -5.91 10.08
N TYR A 181 9.63 -5.68 10.47
CA TYR A 181 9.33 -4.93 11.67
C TYR A 181 9.68 -5.72 12.93
N GLN A 182 10.04 -4.99 14.01
CA GLN A 182 10.50 -5.59 15.26
C GLN A 182 9.45 -6.52 15.88
N GLY A 183 8.15 -6.17 15.78
CA GLY A 183 7.07 -7.01 16.29
C GLY A 183 6.97 -8.40 15.67
N TYR A 184 7.63 -8.64 14.53
CA TYR A 184 7.63 -9.92 13.81
C TYR A 184 8.98 -10.63 13.84
N ALA A 185 9.90 -10.23 14.73
CA ALA A 185 11.25 -10.79 14.76
C ALA A 185 11.30 -12.32 14.91
N GLU A 186 10.46 -12.88 15.78
CA GLU A 186 10.37 -14.35 15.97
C GLU A 186 9.76 -15.04 14.74
N GLN A 187 8.69 -14.49 14.17
CA GLN A 187 8.08 -15.02 12.96
C GLN A 187 9.07 -14.99 11.78
N ARG A 188 9.79 -13.87 11.62
CA ARG A 188 10.88 -13.76 10.61
C ARG A 188 11.93 -14.84 10.81
N LYS A 189 12.40 -15.04 12.04
CA LYS A 189 13.40 -16.05 12.34
C LYS A 189 12.93 -17.46 11.97
N ILE A 190 11.71 -17.83 12.38
CA ILE A 190 11.11 -19.13 12.06
C ILE A 190 10.92 -19.30 10.54
N TYR A 191 10.46 -18.26 9.86
CA TYR A 191 10.25 -18.28 8.42
C TYR A 191 11.57 -18.47 7.67
N LEU A 192 12.60 -17.66 7.98
CA LEU A 192 13.89 -17.73 7.31
C LEU A 192 14.67 -19.02 7.63
N GLN A 193 14.46 -19.65 8.81
CA GLN A 193 15.08 -20.96 9.13
C GLN A 193 14.62 -22.09 8.20
N LYS A 194 13.45 -21.98 7.59
CA LYS A 194 12.91 -22.98 6.66
C LYS A 194 13.43 -22.82 5.24
N HIS A 195 14.14 -21.73 4.96
CA HIS A 195 14.58 -21.37 3.60
C HIS A 195 16.08 -21.14 3.56
N LYS A 196 16.68 -21.35 2.37
CA LYS A 196 18.09 -21.07 2.16
C LYS A 196 18.35 -19.55 2.25
N ARG A 197 19.34 -19.16 3.05
CA ARG A 197 19.83 -17.80 3.07
C ARG A 197 20.67 -17.52 1.81
N VAL A 198 20.35 -16.46 1.09
CA VAL A 198 20.96 -16.11 -0.21
C VAL A 198 21.60 -14.73 -0.22
N SER A 199 21.35 -13.91 0.79
CA SER A 199 21.87 -12.55 0.91
C SER A 199 22.20 -12.19 2.36
N GLU A 200 22.97 -11.10 2.54
CA GLU A 200 23.16 -10.47 3.85
C GLU A 200 21.89 -9.71 4.31
N TYR A 201 21.04 -9.31 3.39
CA TYR A 201 19.81 -8.54 3.65
C TYR A 201 18.61 -9.45 3.87
N ASP A 202 17.93 -9.27 5.01
CA ASP A 202 16.72 -10.03 5.32
C ASP A 202 15.59 -9.78 4.31
N SER A 203 15.47 -8.58 3.72
CA SER A 203 14.50 -8.28 2.67
C SER A 203 14.66 -9.19 1.44
N GLU A 204 15.88 -9.39 0.98
CA GLU A 204 16.16 -10.30 -0.14
C GLU A 204 15.92 -11.76 0.24
N ASN A 205 16.28 -12.16 1.47
CA ASN A 205 16.02 -13.52 1.95
C ASN A 205 14.51 -13.81 2.06
N LEU A 206 13.71 -12.85 2.56
CA LEU A 206 12.25 -12.95 2.60
C LEU A 206 11.66 -13.05 1.20
N MET A 207 12.14 -12.23 0.26
CA MET A 207 11.69 -12.27 -1.12
C MET A 207 12.07 -13.58 -1.79
N TYR A 208 13.30 -14.07 -1.59
CA TYR A 208 13.71 -15.37 -2.11
C TYR A 208 12.82 -16.50 -1.62
N ALA A 209 12.52 -16.54 -0.32
CA ALA A 209 11.63 -17.52 0.26
C ALA A 209 10.24 -17.47 -0.39
N LEU A 210 9.68 -16.27 -0.56
CA LEU A 210 8.38 -16.05 -1.21
C LEU A 210 8.40 -16.49 -2.69
N ILE A 211 9.48 -16.19 -3.43
CA ILE A 211 9.67 -16.67 -4.81
C ILE A 211 9.65 -18.20 -4.85
N GLN A 212 10.39 -18.86 -3.94
CA GLN A 212 10.41 -20.32 -3.89
C GLN A 212 9.02 -20.91 -3.59
N GLU A 213 8.24 -20.28 -2.72
CA GLU A 213 6.83 -20.68 -2.49
C GLU A 213 5.99 -20.57 -3.77
N VAL A 214 6.12 -19.48 -4.53
CA VAL A 214 5.41 -19.32 -5.80
C VAL A 214 5.85 -20.37 -6.82
N LEU A 215 7.16 -20.59 -6.96
CA LEU A 215 7.72 -21.55 -7.93
C LEU A 215 7.44 -23.01 -7.56
N SER A 216 7.04 -23.30 -6.31
CA SER A 216 6.60 -24.63 -5.88
C SER A 216 5.18 -24.97 -6.38
N GLU A 217 4.43 -23.99 -6.88
CA GLU A 217 3.11 -24.20 -7.48
C GLU A 217 3.25 -24.93 -8.83
N GLU A 218 2.38 -25.89 -9.09
CA GLU A 218 2.43 -26.75 -10.30
C GLU A 218 2.52 -25.92 -11.59
N ALA A 219 1.79 -24.81 -11.66
CA ALA A 219 1.77 -23.93 -12.83
C ALA A 219 3.13 -23.29 -13.16
N PHE A 220 4.06 -23.23 -12.20
CA PHE A 220 5.36 -22.56 -12.34
C PHE A 220 6.55 -23.52 -12.16
N SER A 221 6.31 -24.82 -12.13
CA SER A 221 7.32 -25.85 -11.87
C SER A 221 8.46 -25.89 -12.90
N SER A 222 8.25 -25.36 -14.11
CA SER A 222 9.28 -25.23 -15.16
C SER A 222 10.17 -24.01 -15.00
N ILE A 223 9.91 -23.13 -14.01
CA ILE A 223 10.63 -21.89 -13.81
C ILE A 223 11.65 -22.06 -12.68
N GLY A 224 12.89 -21.63 -12.92
CA GLY A 224 13.95 -21.56 -11.92
C GLY A 224 14.19 -20.12 -11.47
N CYS A 225 14.92 -19.97 -10.35
CA CYS A 225 15.34 -18.68 -9.82
C CYS A 225 16.86 -18.63 -9.65
N ALA A 226 17.49 -17.62 -10.25
CA ALA A 226 18.89 -17.28 -10.03
C ALA A 226 18.94 -15.93 -9.28
N ILE A 227 19.96 -15.78 -8.42
CA ILE A 227 20.15 -14.60 -7.58
C ILE A 227 21.34 -13.78 -8.09
N HIS A 228 21.30 -12.46 -7.91
CA HIS A 228 22.37 -11.52 -8.21
C HIS A 228 22.96 -11.71 -9.62
N VAL A 229 22.07 -11.84 -10.61
CA VAL A 229 22.49 -12.08 -12.01
C VAL A 229 23.02 -10.78 -12.61
N SER A 230 24.28 -10.78 -13.05
CA SER A 230 24.90 -9.61 -13.70
C SER A 230 24.11 -9.15 -14.92
N LEU A 231 23.93 -7.83 -15.09
CA LEU A 231 23.32 -7.28 -16.29
C LEU A 231 24.07 -7.67 -17.56
N ALA A 232 25.39 -7.81 -17.50
CA ALA A 232 26.20 -8.26 -18.63
C ALA A 232 25.78 -9.63 -19.16
N ALA A 233 25.32 -10.54 -18.29
CA ALA A 233 24.84 -11.87 -18.68
C ALA A 233 23.49 -11.85 -19.38
N LEU A 234 22.69 -10.79 -19.22
CA LEU A 234 21.39 -10.62 -19.83
C LEU A 234 21.46 -9.90 -21.19
N VAL A 235 22.54 -9.18 -21.46
CA VAL A 235 22.72 -8.42 -22.71
C VAL A 235 23.17 -9.34 -23.83
N LYS A 236 22.24 -9.68 -24.74
CA LYS A 236 22.52 -10.48 -25.94
C LYS A 236 23.28 -9.70 -27.02
N SER A 237 22.98 -8.40 -27.17
CA SER A 237 23.68 -7.49 -28.11
C SER A 237 23.87 -6.12 -27.48
N TYR A 238 25.07 -5.58 -27.54
CA TYR A 238 25.39 -4.25 -27.05
C TYR A 238 25.09 -3.14 -28.07
N GLU A 239 24.68 -3.47 -29.30
CA GLU A 239 24.45 -2.51 -30.37
C GLU A 239 23.26 -1.58 -30.07
N SER A 240 22.20 -2.11 -29.44
CA SER A 240 20.99 -1.36 -29.05
C SER A 240 21.21 -0.43 -27.85
N LEU A 241 22.33 -0.61 -27.14
CA LEU A 241 22.61 0.14 -25.91
C LEU A 241 23.38 1.42 -26.23
N THR A 242 23.09 2.51 -25.51
CA THR A 242 23.89 3.74 -25.53
C THR A 242 25.28 3.50 -24.92
N LYS A 243 26.20 4.42 -25.10
CA LYS A 243 27.55 4.33 -24.52
C LYS A 243 27.52 4.21 -22.99
N GLU A 244 26.64 4.98 -22.35
CA GLU A 244 26.47 4.96 -20.89
C GLU A 244 25.85 3.66 -20.39
N GLU A 245 24.84 3.14 -21.09
CA GLU A 245 24.20 1.87 -20.76
C GLU A 245 25.18 0.69 -20.92
N ARG A 246 26.01 0.69 -21.98
CA ARG A 246 27.08 -0.32 -22.16
C ARG A 246 28.06 -0.32 -21.01
N GLN A 247 28.51 0.87 -20.58
CA GLN A 247 29.41 1.00 -19.44
C GLN A 247 28.75 0.51 -18.16
N TYR A 248 27.47 0.86 -17.93
CA TYR A 248 26.71 0.44 -16.77
C TYR A 248 26.49 -1.09 -16.75
N ALA A 249 26.08 -1.69 -17.86
CA ALA A 249 25.85 -3.13 -17.97
C ALA A 249 27.12 -3.95 -17.79
N ARG A 250 28.28 -3.44 -18.23
CA ARG A 250 29.58 -4.11 -18.07
C ARG A 250 30.17 -4.00 -16.68
N ASN A 251 29.62 -3.14 -15.80
CA ASN A 251 30.11 -3.04 -14.45
C ASN A 251 29.75 -4.33 -13.67
N PRO A 252 30.72 -5.09 -13.12
CA PRO A 252 30.46 -6.34 -12.43
C PRO A 252 29.60 -6.20 -11.16
N LEU A 253 29.47 -4.98 -10.63
CA LEU A 253 28.63 -4.69 -9.47
C LEU A 253 27.15 -4.43 -9.84
N THR A 254 26.80 -4.39 -11.14
CA THR A 254 25.44 -4.22 -11.58
C THR A 254 24.79 -5.56 -11.84
N HIS A 255 23.75 -5.87 -11.08
CA HIS A 255 23.00 -7.12 -11.16
C HIS A 255 21.50 -6.86 -10.96
N VAL A 256 20.68 -7.82 -11.30
CA VAL A 256 19.30 -7.94 -10.83
C VAL A 256 19.28 -8.80 -9.58
N ASP A 257 18.42 -8.49 -8.61
CA ASP A 257 18.36 -9.23 -7.36
C ASP A 257 17.94 -10.68 -7.61
N PHE A 258 16.90 -10.89 -8.41
CA PHE A 258 16.42 -12.21 -8.81
C PHE A 258 16.12 -12.24 -10.31
N LEU A 259 16.50 -13.33 -10.96
CA LEU A 259 16.13 -13.65 -12.31
C LEU A 259 15.35 -14.97 -12.33
N LEU A 260 14.09 -14.90 -12.73
CA LEU A 260 13.29 -16.07 -13.03
C LEU A 260 13.53 -16.47 -14.49
N PHE A 261 13.80 -17.74 -14.74
CA PHE A 261 14.15 -18.25 -16.05
C PHE A 261 13.50 -19.62 -16.32
N ASN A 262 13.23 -19.92 -17.55
CA ASN A 262 12.76 -21.25 -17.95
C ASN A 262 13.90 -22.28 -17.74
N GLN A 263 13.62 -23.36 -17.01
CA GLN A 263 14.62 -24.38 -16.71
C GLN A 263 15.09 -25.17 -17.92
N MET A 264 14.29 -25.26 -18.98
CA MET A 264 14.59 -26.06 -20.17
C MET A 264 15.59 -25.38 -21.10
N ASP A 265 15.33 -24.10 -21.44
CA ASP A 265 16.10 -23.35 -22.43
C ASP A 265 16.94 -22.21 -21.84
N LYS A 266 16.81 -22.00 -20.51
CA LYS A 266 17.52 -20.95 -19.75
C LYS A 266 17.18 -19.52 -20.18
N GLN A 267 16.05 -19.33 -20.92
CA GLN A 267 15.63 -17.98 -21.29
C GLN A 267 15.12 -17.21 -20.06
N PRO A 268 15.49 -15.94 -19.92
CA PRO A 268 14.91 -15.04 -18.92
C PRO A 268 13.39 -14.92 -19.08
N VAL A 269 12.67 -15.05 -17.97
CA VAL A 269 11.21 -14.87 -17.91
C VAL A 269 10.87 -13.57 -17.20
N LEU A 270 11.43 -13.33 -16.03
CA LEU A 270 11.12 -12.16 -15.21
C LEU A 270 12.33 -11.78 -14.35
N ALA A 271 12.74 -10.51 -14.39
CA ALA A 271 13.64 -9.94 -13.41
C ALA A 271 12.84 -9.35 -12.25
N ILE A 272 13.28 -9.55 -11.01
CA ILE A 272 12.67 -8.99 -9.81
C ILE A 272 13.72 -8.18 -9.05
N GLU A 273 13.36 -6.96 -8.68
CA GLU A 273 14.13 -6.04 -7.83
C GLU A 273 13.39 -5.77 -6.53
N VAL A 274 14.11 -5.76 -5.41
CA VAL A 274 13.60 -5.42 -4.08
C VAL A 274 14.02 -4.00 -3.73
N ASP A 275 13.09 -3.08 -3.84
CA ASP A 275 13.35 -1.67 -3.59
C ASP A 275 13.12 -1.29 -2.12
N GLY A 276 14.18 -0.90 -1.40
CA GLY A 276 14.09 -0.37 -0.05
C GLY A 276 13.48 1.05 -0.01
N THR A 277 12.87 1.42 1.10
CA THR A 277 12.15 2.70 1.27
C THR A 277 13.04 3.95 1.31
N GLY A 278 14.37 3.81 1.48
CA GLY A 278 15.29 4.93 1.71
C GLY A 278 15.88 5.59 0.46
N PHE A 279 15.52 5.16 -0.77
CA PHE A 279 16.32 5.49 -1.96
C PHE A 279 15.58 6.25 -3.08
N HIS A 280 14.34 6.72 -2.88
CA HIS A 280 13.48 7.20 -3.96
C HIS A 280 13.23 8.72 -3.99
N GLU A 281 14.18 9.55 -3.56
CA GLU A 281 14.11 10.97 -3.89
C GLU A 281 14.32 11.17 -5.41
N ALA A 282 13.33 11.76 -6.04
CA ALA A 282 13.41 12.11 -7.46
C ALA A 282 14.64 12.99 -7.71
N GLY A 283 15.53 12.55 -8.62
CA GLY A 283 16.80 13.23 -8.89
C GLY A 283 18.02 12.66 -8.15
N SER A 284 17.85 11.63 -7.31
CA SER A 284 18.98 10.94 -6.68
C SER A 284 19.83 10.18 -7.70
N LYS A 285 21.12 9.97 -7.36
CA LYS A 285 22.01 9.11 -8.17
C LYS A 285 21.44 7.69 -8.34
N GLN A 286 20.65 7.23 -7.37
CA GLN A 286 20.02 5.93 -7.40
C GLN A 286 18.88 5.90 -8.43
N ALA A 287 18.01 6.91 -8.47
CA ALA A 287 16.94 7.00 -9.47
C ALA A 287 17.49 6.97 -10.91
N ALA A 288 18.64 7.65 -11.16
CA ALA A 288 19.30 7.60 -12.45
C ALA A 288 19.85 6.20 -12.81
N ARG A 289 20.36 5.46 -11.80
CA ARG A 289 20.81 4.06 -11.98
C ARG A 289 19.63 3.13 -12.28
N ASP A 290 18.52 3.31 -11.56
CA ASP A 290 17.30 2.53 -11.74
C ASP A 290 16.70 2.73 -13.14
N MET A 291 16.66 3.98 -13.63
CA MET A 291 16.23 4.26 -15.00
C MET A 291 17.13 3.58 -16.04
N LYS A 292 18.47 3.58 -15.85
CA LYS A 292 19.40 2.89 -16.75
C LYS A 292 19.16 1.38 -16.74
N LYS A 293 19.01 0.79 -15.55
CA LYS A 293 18.72 -0.65 -15.39
C LYS A 293 17.41 -1.02 -16.10
N ASN A 294 16.34 -0.24 -15.90
CA ASN A 294 15.05 -0.45 -16.54
C ASN A 294 15.17 -0.41 -18.08
N SER A 295 15.82 0.62 -18.63
CA SER A 295 16.05 0.76 -20.08
C SER A 295 16.86 -0.40 -20.67
N ILE A 296 17.88 -0.88 -19.96
CA ILE A 296 18.69 -2.02 -20.42
C ILE A 296 17.85 -3.29 -20.46
N LEU A 297 17.09 -3.60 -19.40
CA LEU A 297 16.25 -4.79 -19.33
C LEU A 297 15.13 -4.77 -20.40
N GLU A 298 14.52 -3.61 -20.62
CA GLU A 298 13.54 -3.41 -21.70
C GLU A 298 14.15 -3.71 -23.08
N LYS A 299 15.34 -3.16 -23.38
CA LYS A 299 16.06 -3.43 -24.63
C LYS A 299 16.50 -4.89 -24.78
N CYS A 300 16.70 -5.58 -23.65
CA CYS A 300 16.99 -7.02 -23.62
C CYS A 300 15.71 -7.87 -23.69
N THR A 301 14.53 -7.27 -23.75
CA THR A 301 13.24 -7.97 -23.70
C THR A 301 13.06 -8.83 -22.46
N VAL A 302 13.61 -8.37 -21.31
CA VAL A 302 13.45 -9.02 -20.01
C VAL A 302 12.44 -8.22 -19.20
N PRO A 303 11.23 -8.74 -18.92
CA PRO A 303 10.26 -8.07 -18.05
C PRO A 303 10.86 -7.80 -16.68
N LEU A 304 10.53 -6.65 -16.10
CA LEU A 304 11.01 -6.25 -14.77
C LEU A 304 9.85 -5.98 -13.82
N LEU A 305 9.90 -6.63 -12.67
CA LEU A 305 8.99 -6.39 -11.55
C LEU A 305 9.77 -5.77 -10.39
N ARG A 306 9.40 -4.55 -10.00
CA ARG A 306 9.94 -3.89 -8.81
C ARG A 306 8.98 -4.04 -7.64
N LEU A 307 9.51 -4.54 -6.54
CA LEU A 307 8.74 -4.79 -5.31
C LEU A 307 9.33 -3.96 -4.17
N ARG A 308 8.56 -2.98 -3.75
CA ARG A 308 8.95 -2.07 -2.66
C ARG A 308 8.73 -2.74 -1.31
N THR A 309 9.65 -2.51 -0.36
CA THR A 309 9.55 -3.06 1.00
C THR A 309 8.43 -2.41 1.86
N ASP A 310 7.82 -1.33 1.40
CA ASP A 310 6.63 -0.71 2.01
C ASP A 310 5.32 -1.05 1.26
N GLY A 311 5.39 -1.85 0.21
CA GLY A 311 4.25 -2.32 -0.55
C GLY A 311 3.48 -3.46 0.11
N SER A 312 2.66 -4.15 -0.69
CA SER A 312 1.91 -5.33 -0.27
C SER A 312 1.57 -6.24 -1.46
N GLY A 313 1.15 -7.48 -1.17
CA GLY A 313 0.64 -8.40 -2.18
C GLY A 313 1.69 -8.92 -3.16
N GLU A 314 2.94 -9.07 -2.74
CA GLU A 314 4.09 -9.47 -3.59
C GLU A 314 3.82 -10.83 -4.25
N LYS A 315 3.23 -11.77 -3.53
CA LYS A 315 2.93 -13.13 -4.03
C LYS A 315 2.04 -13.09 -5.27
N GLU A 316 0.95 -12.31 -5.22
CA GLU A 316 0.03 -12.16 -6.34
C GLU A 316 0.65 -11.36 -7.49
N LYS A 317 1.47 -10.35 -7.18
CA LYS A 317 2.19 -9.58 -8.20
C LYS A 317 3.14 -10.47 -9.00
N ILE A 318 3.88 -11.36 -8.33
CA ILE A 318 4.77 -12.34 -8.99
C ILE A 318 3.95 -13.32 -9.84
N ARG A 319 2.88 -13.92 -9.28
CA ARG A 319 2.00 -14.82 -10.02
C ARG A 319 1.42 -14.18 -11.28
N ASN A 320 0.94 -12.94 -11.16
CA ASN A 320 0.35 -12.21 -12.28
C ASN A 320 1.39 -11.83 -13.35
N ALA A 321 2.63 -11.53 -12.95
CA ALA A 321 3.71 -11.28 -13.89
C ALA A 321 4.10 -12.54 -14.67
N LEU A 322 4.08 -13.72 -14.01
CA LEU A 322 4.39 -15.00 -14.64
C LEU A 322 3.24 -15.55 -15.53
N LYS A 323 1.99 -15.11 -15.33
CA LYS A 323 0.84 -15.53 -16.14
C LYS A 323 0.65 -14.71 -17.42
N ARG A 324 1.38 -13.61 -17.60
CA ARG A 324 1.26 -12.72 -18.78
C ARG A 324 2.06 -13.20 -19.99
N GLU A 325 2.74 -14.32 -19.86
CA GLU A 325 3.37 -15.07 -20.93
C GLU A 325 2.50 -16.29 -21.32
#